data_888f886fe38175a255fc9693dd877184
#
_entry.id   888f886fe38175a255fc9693dd877184
#
_cell.length_a   1.000
_cell.length_b   1.000
_cell.length_c   1.000
_cell.angle_alpha   90.00
_cell.angle_beta   90.00
_cell.angle_gamma   90.00
#
_symmetry.space_group_name_H-M   'P 1'
#
loop_
_entity.id
_entity.type
_entity.pdbx_description
1 polymer ?
#
loop_
_entity_poly.entity_id
_entity_poly.type
_entity_poly.pdbx_seq_one_letter_code
_entity_poly.pdbx_strand_id
1 'polypeptide(L)'
;MPNAYAFGDTQTAITITSALVDMMSEEELVGVVAHECGHIACRHMLYHTLAQVIANASGMFETLSKLAIPIHYALMYWQRKSELSCDRAAAYIVGPQTTASMLARLAGGPKSITSELNLVELAEQADLYDAFCKSGLWNKTLQTYAVMDQDHPFTSVRVREMLKWTKSEEYQTMTRNHPVCPGCHRAIDSSWKFCQHCGRKL
;
A
#
# COMPACT_ATOMS: atom_id res chain seq x y z
N MET A 1 7.66 -13.10 11.83
CA MET A 1 6.48 -12.40 11.30
C MET A 1 6.80 -11.99 9.87
N PRO A 2 5.94 -12.28 8.85
CA PRO A 2 6.19 -11.85 7.48
C PRO A 2 6.17 -10.31 7.43
N ASN A 3 7.23 -9.71 6.86
CA ASN A 3 7.35 -8.26 6.76
C ASN A 3 8.37 -7.86 5.67
N ALA A 4 8.17 -6.66 5.10
CA ALA A 4 9.17 -5.97 4.30
C ALA A 4 9.17 -4.49 4.72
N TYR A 5 10.31 -3.83 4.59
CA TYR A 5 10.43 -2.39 4.85
C TYR A 5 11.64 -1.79 4.16
N ALA A 6 11.48 -0.56 3.71
CA ALA A 6 12.57 0.26 3.21
C ALA A 6 13.19 1.10 4.33
N PHE A 7 14.50 1.30 4.30
CA PHE A 7 15.21 2.15 5.25
C PHE A 7 16.41 2.85 4.61
N GLY A 8 16.93 3.86 5.30
CA GLY A 8 18.05 4.67 4.86
C GLY A 8 17.61 5.93 4.10
N ASP A 9 18.42 6.98 4.14
CA ASP A 9 18.16 8.26 3.45
C ASP A 9 19.14 8.46 2.29
N THR A 10 20.45 8.34 2.56
CA THR A 10 21.51 8.49 1.53
C THR A 10 21.86 7.16 0.86
N GLN A 11 21.81 6.07 1.61
CA GLN A 11 21.94 4.70 1.12
C GLN A 11 20.65 3.97 1.51
N THR A 12 19.81 3.72 0.53
CA THR A 12 18.53 3.05 0.75
C THR A 12 18.68 1.55 0.57
N ALA A 13 18.01 0.80 1.43
CA ALA A 13 17.91 -0.66 1.33
C ALA A 13 16.49 -1.12 1.64
N ILE A 14 16.12 -2.28 1.08
CA ILE A 14 14.86 -2.96 1.37
C ILE A 14 15.19 -4.26 2.09
N THR A 15 14.58 -4.47 3.24
CA THR A 15 14.66 -5.74 3.97
C THR A 15 13.39 -6.53 3.73
N ILE A 16 13.54 -7.81 3.40
CA ILE A 16 12.43 -8.75 3.23
C ILE A 16 12.71 -9.94 4.16
N THR A 17 11.73 -10.31 4.99
CA THR A 17 11.86 -11.47 5.88
C THR A 17 11.66 -12.77 5.11
N SER A 18 12.36 -13.83 5.51
CA SER A 18 12.18 -15.17 4.92
C SER A 18 10.75 -15.67 5.02
N ALA A 19 10.06 -15.35 6.12
CA ALA A 19 8.65 -15.70 6.29
C ALA A 19 7.73 -15.03 5.24
N LEU A 20 8.08 -13.84 4.74
CA LEU A 20 7.35 -13.20 3.66
C LEU A 20 7.63 -13.90 2.32
N VAL A 21 8.90 -14.26 2.08
CA VAL A 21 9.31 -15.02 0.89
C VAL A 21 8.57 -16.36 0.81
N ASP A 22 8.47 -17.08 1.92
CA ASP A 22 7.77 -18.37 1.99
C ASP A 22 6.24 -18.23 1.77
N MET A 23 5.67 -17.09 2.13
CA MET A 23 4.22 -16.86 2.08
C MET A 23 3.74 -16.41 0.70
N MET A 24 4.56 -15.70 -0.06
CA MET A 24 4.16 -15.01 -1.30
C MET A 24 4.63 -15.74 -2.55
N SER A 25 3.92 -15.54 -3.66
CA SER A 25 4.42 -15.91 -4.99
C SER A 25 5.53 -14.94 -5.43
N GLU A 26 6.32 -15.34 -6.43
CA GLU A 26 7.36 -14.46 -7.00
C GLU A 26 6.77 -13.13 -7.50
N GLU A 27 5.60 -13.16 -8.13
CA GLU A 27 4.94 -11.96 -8.64
C GLU A 27 4.45 -11.04 -7.51
N GLU A 28 3.93 -11.62 -6.43
CA GLU A 28 3.56 -10.86 -5.24
C GLU A 28 4.77 -10.25 -4.55
N LEU A 29 5.91 -10.97 -4.51
CA LEU A 29 7.18 -10.42 -3.98
C LEU A 29 7.68 -9.24 -4.82
N VAL A 30 7.57 -9.32 -6.16
CA VAL A 30 7.88 -8.17 -7.03
C VAL A 30 6.95 -6.99 -6.70
N GLY A 31 5.68 -7.26 -6.42
CA GLY A 31 4.72 -6.24 -5.97
C GLY A 31 5.14 -5.58 -4.65
N VAL A 32 5.58 -6.38 -3.67
CA VAL A 32 6.12 -5.86 -2.39
C VAL A 32 7.35 -4.99 -2.63
N VAL A 33 8.30 -5.45 -3.43
CA VAL A 33 9.50 -4.66 -3.77
C VAL A 33 9.12 -3.35 -4.46
N ALA A 34 8.16 -3.39 -5.40
CA ALA A 34 7.68 -2.19 -6.09
C ALA A 34 7.01 -1.20 -5.11
N HIS A 35 6.26 -1.69 -4.13
CA HIS A 35 5.68 -0.90 -3.05
C HIS A 35 6.77 -0.20 -2.23
N GLU A 36 7.78 -0.95 -1.77
CA GLU A 36 8.91 -0.42 -0.99
C GLU A 36 9.74 0.59 -1.81
N CYS A 37 9.92 0.33 -3.11
CA CYS A 37 10.53 1.31 -4.03
C CYS A 37 9.71 2.60 -4.11
N GLY A 38 8.39 2.53 -4.01
CA GLY A 38 7.51 3.69 -3.90
C GLY A 38 7.84 4.55 -2.68
N HIS A 39 8.06 3.93 -1.52
CA HIS A 39 8.49 4.63 -0.31
C HIS A 39 9.83 5.33 -0.50
N ILE A 40 10.80 4.67 -1.14
CA ILE A 40 12.12 5.25 -1.43
C ILE A 40 12.00 6.42 -2.39
N ALA A 41 11.32 6.25 -3.51
CA ALA A 41 11.18 7.27 -4.56
C ALA A 41 10.49 8.55 -4.06
N CYS A 42 9.50 8.40 -3.18
CA CYS A 42 8.76 9.51 -2.58
C CYS A 42 9.36 10.01 -1.26
N ARG A 43 10.50 9.45 -0.82
CA ARG A 43 11.19 9.78 0.45
C ARG A 43 10.29 9.68 1.68
N HIS A 44 9.37 8.73 1.69
CA HIS A 44 8.42 8.54 2.80
C HIS A 44 9.12 8.26 4.13
N MET A 45 10.29 7.61 4.11
CA MET A 45 11.10 7.27 5.28
C MET A 45 11.48 8.49 6.14
N LEU A 46 11.72 9.65 5.51
CA LEU A 46 12.02 10.88 6.24
C LEU A 46 10.87 11.29 7.17
N TYR A 47 9.64 11.19 6.69
CA TYR A 47 8.45 11.56 7.46
C TYR A 47 8.11 10.54 8.54
N HIS A 48 8.38 9.25 8.31
CA HIS A 48 8.30 8.20 9.33
C HIS A 48 9.27 8.48 10.49
N THR A 49 10.51 8.78 10.17
CA THR A 49 11.52 9.14 11.16
C THR A 49 11.09 10.39 11.95
N LEU A 50 10.59 11.42 11.26
CA LEU A 50 10.10 12.64 11.91
C LEU A 50 8.93 12.36 12.86
N ALA A 51 7.97 11.53 12.46
CA ALA A 51 6.84 11.13 13.31
C ALA A 51 7.31 10.41 14.58
N GLN A 52 8.29 9.49 14.46
CA GLN A 52 8.88 8.80 15.61
C GLN A 52 9.65 9.75 16.54
N VAL A 53 10.43 10.68 15.98
CA VAL A 53 11.15 11.69 16.77
C VAL A 53 10.18 12.56 17.55
N ILE A 54 9.10 13.01 16.93
CA ILE A 54 8.06 13.83 17.58
C ILE A 54 7.33 13.02 18.67
N ALA A 55 6.98 11.77 18.41
CA ALA A 55 6.35 10.88 19.39
C ALA A 55 7.23 10.68 20.63
N ASN A 56 8.52 10.43 20.42
CA ASN A 56 9.49 10.25 21.50
C ASN A 56 9.75 11.55 22.26
N ALA A 57 9.85 12.68 21.57
CA ALA A 57 10.08 13.99 22.21
C ALA A 57 8.88 14.46 23.05
N SER A 58 7.64 14.12 22.64
CA SER A 58 6.43 14.50 23.37
C SER A 58 6.34 13.86 24.75
N GLY A 59 6.98 12.69 24.96
CA GLY A 59 7.08 12.04 26.25
C GLY A 59 8.07 12.68 27.22
N MET A 60 8.99 13.54 26.73
CA MET A 60 10.03 14.15 27.56
C MET A 60 9.65 15.53 28.14
N PHE A 61 8.71 16.26 27.51
CA PHE A 61 8.36 17.61 27.92
C PHE A 61 6.85 17.86 27.84
N GLU A 62 6.19 18.11 28.95
CA GLU A 62 4.73 18.31 29.05
C GLU A 62 4.23 19.51 28.22
N THR A 63 5.01 20.57 28.11
CA THR A 63 4.69 21.77 27.30
C THR A 63 4.80 21.50 25.81
N LEU A 64 5.73 20.67 25.36
CA LEU A 64 5.92 20.31 23.96
C LEU A 64 4.85 19.30 23.50
N SER A 65 4.32 18.48 24.39
CA SER A 65 3.30 17.47 24.06
C SER A 65 2.04 18.07 23.43
N LYS A 66 1.60 19.25 23.93
CA LYS A 66 0.39 19.92 23.43
C LYS A 66 0.50 20.37 21.97
N LEU A 67 1.71 20.73 21.52
CA LEU A 67 1.99 21.10 20.13
C LEU A 67 2.38 19.87 19.29
N ALA A 68 3.07 18.92 19.88
CA ALA A 68 3.57 17.71 19.19
C ALA A 68 2.43 16.74 18.82
N ILE A 69 1.41 16.60 19.66
CA ILE A 69 0.28 15.68 19.43
C ILE A 69 -0.46 15.96 18.12
N PRO A 70 -0.92 17.18 17.81
CA PRO A 70 -1.59 17.45 16.52
C PRO A 70 -0.69 17.19 15.32
N ILE A 71 0.60 17.50 15.42
CA ILE A 71 1.57 17.26 14.35
C ILE A 71 1.77 15.74 14.15
N HIS A 72 1.90 14.99 15.25
CA HIS A 72 2.00 13.53 15.19
C HIS A 72 0.81 12.93 14.44
N TYR A 73 -0.43 13.29 14.80
CA TYR A 73 -1.61 12.76 14.10
C TYR A 73 -1.72 13.22 12.64
N ALA A 74 -1.26 14.41 12.31
CA ALA A 74 -1.17 14.88 10.92
C ALA A 74 -0.17 14.03 10.12
N LEU A 75 0.97 13.69 10.70
CA LEU A 75 1.97 12.81 10.10
C LEU A 75 1.44 11.38 9.96
N MET A 76 0.74 10.82 10.95
CA MET A 76 0.09 9.50 10.87
C MET A 76 -0.98 9.47 9.76
N TYR A 77 -1.78 10.54 9.62
CA TYR A 77 -2.72 10.67 8.52
C TYR A 77 -2.01 10.69 7.15
N TRP A 78 -0.93 11.48 7.04
CA TRP A 78 -0.13 11.54 5.83
C TRP A 78 0.50 10.17 5.50
N GLN A 79 1.02 9.47 6.51
CA GLN A 79 1.61 8.14 6.39
C GLN A 79 0.60 7.13 5.81
N ARG A 80 -0.64 7.13 6.29
CA ARG A 80 -1.70 6.30 5.69
C ARG A 80 -1.99 6.66 4.23
N LYS A 81 -1.83 7.93 3.83
CA LYS A 81 -1.99 8.34 2.44
C LYS A 81 -0.80 7.95 1.58
N SER A 82 0.41 7.94 2.13
CA SER A 82 1.61 7.51 1.43
C SER A 82 1.54 6.03 1.02
N GLU A 83 0.93 5.17 1.84
CA GLU A 83 0.67 3.77 1.52
C GLU A 83 -0.11 3.60 0.21
N LEU A 84 -1.14 4.44 -0.01
CA LEU A 84 -1.94 4.39 -1.24
C LEU A 84 -1.11 4.75 -2.48
N SER A 85 -0.10 5.60 -2.34
CA SER A 85 0.83 5.93 -3.44
C SER A 85 1.74 4.76 -3.77
N CYS A 86 2.22 4.04 -2.75
CA CYS A 86 3.04 2.85 -2.91
C CYS A 86 2.25 1.68 -3.48
N ASP A 87 0.97 1.52 -3.10
CA ASP A 87 0.07 0.55 -3.71
C ASP A 87 -0.14 0.82 -5.21
N ARG A 88 -0.21 2.09 -5.61
CA ARG A 88 -0.28 2.47 -7.03
C ARG A 88 1.00 2.10 -7.78
N ALA A 89 2.17 2.28 -7.17
CA ALA A 89 3.44 1.86 -7.75
C ALA A 89 3.47 0.34 -7.95
N ALA A 90 3.05 -0.44 -6.96
CA ALA A 90 2.91 -1.89 -7.08
C ALA A 90 1.92 -2.27 -8.19
N ALA A 91 0.72 -1.67 -8.20
CA ALA A 91 -0.31 -1.96 -9.20
C ALA A 91 0.12 -1.60 -10.64
N TYR A 92 0.97 -0.59 -10.78
CA TYR A 92 1.55 -0.24 -12.07
C TYR A 92 2.54 -1.31 -12.57
N ILE A 93 3.34 -1.89 -11.67
CA ILE A 93 4.41 -2.85 -12.02
C ILE A 93 3.87 -4.27 -12.21
N VAL A 94 3.04 -4.77 -11.27
CA VAL A 94 2.57 -6.17 -11.27
C VAL A 94 1.09 -6.32 -11.61
N GLY A 95 0.40 -5.22 -11.83
CA GLY A 95 -1.03 -5.18 -12.11
C GLY A 95 -1.92 -5.20 -10.89
N PRO A 96 -3.19 -4.73 -11.03
CA PRO A 96 -4.09 -4.54 -9.90
C PRO A 96 -4.48 -5.86 -9.20
N GLN A 97 -4.60 -6.96 -9.95
CA GLN A 97 -5.01 -8.26 -9.37
C GLN A 97 -3.91 -8.82 -8.46
N THR A 98 -2.67 -8.83 -8.92
CA THR A 98 -1.51 -9.29 -8.14
C THR A 98 -1.32 -8.42 -6.90
N THR A 99 -1.45 -7.09 -7.04
CA THR A 99 -1.33 -6.15 -5.92
C THR A 99 -2.43 -6.38 -4.88
N ALA A 100 -3.68 -6.58 -5.31
CA ALA A 100 -4.78 -6.86 -4.39
C ALA A 100 -4.59 -8.21 -3.66
N SER A 101 -4.12 -9.25 -4.36
CA SER A 101 -3.75 -10.53 -3.76
C SER A 101 -2.63 -10.39 -2.73
N MET A 102 -1.58 -9.66 -3.07
CA MET A 102 -0.46 -9.33 -2.18
C MET A 102 -0.96 -8.64 -0.89
N LEU A 103 -1.79 -7.61 -1.01
CA LEU A 103 -2.36 -6.89 0.13
C LEU A 103 -3.25 -7.80 0.99
N ALA A 104 -4.06 -8.64 0.37
CA ALA A 104 -4.90 -9.61 1.07
C ALA A 104 -4.05 -10.62 1.85
N ARG A 105 -2.93 -11.09 1.28
CA ARG A 105 -2.00 -11.99 1.99
C ARG A 105 -1.31 -11.34 3.16
N LEU A 106 -0.86 -10.10 2.99
CA LEU A 106 -0.25 -9.34 4.09
C LEU A 106 -1.20 -9.20 5.29
N ALA A 107 -2.51 -9.08 5.03
CA ALA A 107 -3.53 -8.96 6.06
C ALA A 107 -4.07 -10.30 6.57
N GLY A 108 -4.29 -11.25 5.68
CA GLY A 108 -5.02 -12.49 5.96
C GLY A 108 -4.14 -13.74 6.11
N GLY A 109 -2.84 -13.64 5.85
CA GLY A 109 -1.90 -14.76 5.99
C GLY A 109 -1.77 -15.64 4.74
N PRO A 110 -1.47 -16.94 4.91
CA PRO A 110 -1.02 -17.81 3.84
C PRO A 110 -2.06 -18.06 2.75
N LYS A 111 -1.57 -18.54 1.61
CA LYS A 111 -2.38 -18.83 0.41
C LYS A 111 -3.57 -19.75 0.68
N SER A 112 -3.42 -20.71 1.60
CA SER A 112 -4.49 -21.60 2.00
C SER A 112 -5.73 -20.90 2.55
N ILE A 113 -5.58 -19.70 3.10
CA ILE A 113 -6.68 -18.89 3.62
C ILE A 113 -7.11 -17.85 2.59
N THR A 114 -6.16 -17.23 1.91
CA THR A 114 -6.43 -16.06 1.05
C THR A 114 -6.77 -16.42 -0.40
N SER A 115 -6.59 -17.69 -0.82
CA SER A 115 -6.89 -18.12 -2.20
C SER A 115 -8.37 -18.03 -2.58
N GLU A 116 -9.26 -18.07 -1.60
CA GLU A 116 -10.71 -18.01 -1.78
C GLU A 116 -11.29 -16.59 -1.60
N LEU A 117 -10.43 -15.61 -1.26
CA LEU A 117 -10.88 -14.22 -1.06
C LEU A 117 -11.33 -13.60 -2.38
N ASN A 118 -12.57 -13.12 -2.40
CA ASN A 118 -13.08 -12.28 -3.46
C ASN A 118 -12.59 -10.83 -3.25
N LEU A 119 -11.69 -10.39 -4.11
CA LEU A 119 -11.07 -9.06 -3.99
C LEU A 119 -12.07 -7.91 -4.18
N VAL A 120 -13.14 -8.13 -4.94
CA VAL A 120 -14.21 -7.14 -5.13
C VAL A 120 -15.00 -7.00 -3.83
N GLU A 121 -15.41 -8.11 -3.24
CA GLU A 121 -16.11 -8.10 -1.95
C GLU A 121 -15.25 -7.52 -0.84
N LEU A 122 -13.94 -7.78 -0.85
CA LEU A 122 -13.00 -7.15 0.07
C LEU A 122 -12.98 -5.62 -0.08
N ALA A 123 -13.01 -5.12 -1.31
CA ALA A 123 -13.09 -3.69 -1.57
C ALA A 123 -14.44 -3.09 -1.13
N GLU A 124 -15.55 -3.80 -1.33
CA GLU A 124 -16.90 -3.38 -0.92
C GLU A 124 -17.05 -3.28 0.59
N GLN A 125 -16.32 -4.09 1.37
CA GLN A 125 -16.27 -3.96 2.83
C GLN A 125 -15.82 -2.57 3.28
N ALA A 126 -14.94 -1.90 2.51
CA ALA A 126 -14.53 -0.53 2.83
C ALA A 126 -15.68 0.47 2.65
N ASP A 127 -16.55 0.28 1.66
CA ASP A 127 -17.71 1.15 1.45
C ASP A 127 -18.76 0.93 2.54
N LEU A 128 -18.99 -0.32 2.96
CA LEU A 128 -19.85 -0.65 4.10
C LEU A 128 -19.33 -0.04 5.41
N TYR A 129 -18.03 -0.12 5.64
CA TYR A 129 -17.38 0.49 6.80
C TYR A 129 -17.54 2.02 6.79
N ASP A 130 -17.30 2.65 5.66
CA ASP A 130 -17.47 4.10 5.49
C ASP A 130 -18.92 4.53 5.72
N ALA A 131 -19.90 3.75 5.22
CA ALA A 131 -21.32 3.99 5.45
C ALA A 131 -21.70 3.89 6.92
N PHE A 132 -21.21 2.86 7.61
CA PHE A 132 -21.40 2.69 9.06
C PHE A 132 -20.82 3.88 9.84
N CYS A 133 -19.61 4.32 9.50
CA CYS A 133 -18.98 5.46 10.18
C CYS A 133 -19.70 6.79 9.95
N LYS A 134 -20.35 6.97 8.79
CA LYS A 134 -21.15 8.15 8.47
C LYS A 134 -22.54 8.14 9.09
N SER A 135 -23.03 7.01 9.59
CA SER A 135 -24.39 6.86 10.14
C SER A 135 -24.63 7.58 11.47
N GLY A 136 -23.57 8.09 12.12
CA GLY A 136 -23.70 8.83 13.38
C GLY A 136 -22.40 9.46 13.86
N LEU A 137 -22.53 10.55 14.63
CA LEU A 137 -21.38 11.26 15.20
C LEU A 137 -20.53 10.36 16.10
N TRP A 138 -21.16 9.49 16.88
CA TRP A 138 -20.50 8.53 17.76
C TRP A 138 -19.64 7.53 16.95
N ASN A 139 -20.19 6.97 15.88
CA ASN A 139 -19.49 6.04 15.01
C ASN A 139 -18.28 6.70 14.35
N LYS A 140 -18.42 7.96 13.91
CA LYS A 140 -17.31 8.74 13.36
C LYS A 140 -16.21 8.99 14.38
N THR A 141 -16.57 9.27 15.64
CA THR A 141 -15.60 9.48 16.73
C THR A 141 -14.84 8.19 17.03
N LEU A 142 -15.55 7.05 17.14
CA LEU A 142 -14.94 5.74 17.35
C LEU A 142 -14.01 5.35 16.21
N GLN A 143 -14.42 5.60 14.96
CA GLN A 143 -13.56 5.39 13.78
C GLN A 143 -12.27 6.20 13.88
N THR A 144 -12.40 7.50 14.16
CA THR A 144 -11.25 8.38 14.27
C THR A 144 -10.29 7.83 15.35
N TYR A 145 -10.82 7.45 16.50
CA TYR A 145 -10.01 6.88 17.58
C TYR A 145 -9.35 5.55 17.20
N ALA A 146 -10.09 4.66 16.53
CA ALA A 146 -9.59 3.34 16.15
C ALA A 146 -8.47 3.39 15.09
N VAL A 147 -8.44 4.43 14.23
CA VAL A 147 -7.46 4.53 13.14
C VAL A 147 -6.37 5.57 13.40
N MET A 148 -6.49 6.40 14.45
CA MET A 148 -5.58 7.54 14.65
C MET A 148 -4.14 7.09 14.91
N ASP A 149 -3.93 5.95 15.57
CA ASP A 149 -2.62 5.38 15.89
C ASP A 149 -2.18 4.29 14.90
N GLN A 150 -2.98 4.04 13.83
CA GLN A 150 -2.62 3.09 12.80
C GLN A 150 -1.71 3.75 11.76
N ASP A 151 -0.59 3.13 11.48
CA ASP A 151 0.36 3.54 10.44
C ASP A 151 -0.07 3.10 9.03
N HIS A 152 -0.85 2.02 8.94
CA HIS A 152 -1.40 1.52 7.67
C HIS A 152 -2.93 1.66 7.63
N PRO A 153 -3.53 2.01 6.48
CA PRO A 153 -4.97 1.91 6.27
C PRO A 153 -5.42 0.44 6.29
N PHE A 154 -6.69 0.19 6.59
CA PHE A 154 -7.28 -1.14 6.43
C PHE A 154 -7.08 -1.67 5.01
N THR A 155 -6.78 -2.95 4.89
CA THR A 155 -6.51 -3.60 3.59
C THR A 155 -7.66 -3.43 2.61
N SER A 156 -8.90 -3.53 3.07
CA SER A 156 -10.09 -3.27 2.24
C SER A 156 -10.10 -1.86 1.64
N VAL A 157 -9.67 -0.85 2.40
CA VAL A 157 -9.54 0.54 1.93
C VAL A 157 -8.42 0.65 0.89
N ARG A 158 -7.26 0.03 1.14
CA ARG A 158 -6.12 0.02 0.20
C ARG A 158 -6.52 -0.61 -1.13
N VAL A 159 -7.14 -1.79 -1.10
CA VAL A 159 -7.61 -2.49 -2.31
C VAL A 159 -8.66 -1.65 -3.05
N ARG A 160 -9.64 -1.09 -2.35
CA ARG A 160 -10.66 -0.21 -2.95
C ARG A 160 -10.04 1.00 -3.67
N GLU A 161 -9.19 1.74 -2.98
CA GLU A 161 -8.56 2.97 -3.53
C GLU A 161 -7.64 2.65 -4.70
N MET A 162 -6.91 1.54 -4.64
CA MET A 162 -6.10 1.05 -5.75
C MET A 162 -6.96 0.68 -6.96
N LEU A 163 -8.06 -0.09 -6.78
CA LEU A 163 -8.98 -0.46 -7.86
C LEU A 163 -9.71 0.76 -8.45
N LYS A 164 -10.03 1.79 -7.65
CA LYS A 164 -10.57 3.05 -8.16
C LYS A 164 -9.56 3.78 -9.03
N TRP A 165 -8.30 3.86 -8.58
CA TRP A 165 -7.25 4.51 -9.33
C TRP A 165 -6.97 3.83 -10.68
N THR A 166 -7.00 2.49 -10.75
CA THR A 166 -6.78 1.77 -12.01
C THR A 166 -7.87 2.01 -13.07
N LYS A 167 -9.02 2.56 -12.67
CA LYS A 167 -10.08 3.01 -13.57
C LYS A 167 -9.94 4.48 -13.97
N SER A 168 -8.99 5.23 -13.40
CA SER A 168 -8.80 6.65 -13.67
C SER A 168 -8.11 6.90 -15.00
N GLU A 169 -8.30 8.09 -15.53
CA GLU A 169 -7.64 8.57 -16.74
C GLU A 169 -6.10 8.66 -16.54
N GLU A 170 -5.66 8.97 -15.32
CA GLU A 170 -4.25 8.99 -14.94
C GLU A 170 -3.60 7.62 -15.20
N TYR A 171 -4.15 6.55 -14.64
CA TYR A 171 -3.63 5.19 -14.85
C TYR A 171 -3.65 4.77 -16.32
N GLN A 172 -4.75 5.07 -17.02
CA GLN A 172 -4.89 4.77 -18.45
C GLN A 172 -3.85 5.50 -19.28
N THR A 173 -3.53 6.75 -18.94
CA THR A 173 -2.50 7.53 -19.63
C THR A 173 -1.11 6.98 -19.35
N MET A 174 -0.81 6.64 -18.09
CA MET A 174 0.46 6.01 -17.72
C MET A 174 0.68 4.68 -18.44
N THR A 175 -0.32 3.82 -18.47
CA THR A 175 -0.23 2.50 -19.15
C THR A 175 -0.20 2.60 -20.65
N ARG A 176 -0.75 3.67 -21.24
CA ARG A 176 -0.67 3.94 -22.68
C ARG A 176 0.72 4.38 -23.10
N ASN A 177 1.37 5.22 -22.27
CA ASN A 177 2.74 5.69 -22.53
C ASN A 177 3.81 4.64 -22.23
N HIS A 178 3.50 3.73 -21.31
CA HIS A 178 4.36 2.61 -20.93
C HIS A 178 3.51 1.33 -20.95
N PRO A 179 3.37 0.70 -22.09
CA PRO A 179 2.45 -0.43 -22.26
C PRO A 179 2.83 -1.59 -21.35
N VAL A 180 1.81 -2.24 -20.82
CA VAL A 180 1.95 -3.43 -20.00
C VAL A 180 1.37 -4.65 -20.72
N CYS A 181 1.94 -5.81 -20.49
CA CYS A 181 1.44 -7.06 -21.06
C CYS A 181 0.02 -7.37 -20.55
N PRO A 182 -0.95 -7.63 -21.43
CA PRO A 182 -2.32 -7.96 -21.01
C PRO A 182 -2.45 -9.34 -20.33
N GLY A 183 -1.35 -10.10 -20.28
CA GLY A 183 -1.34 -11.43 -19.66
C GLY A 183 -0.70 -11.47 -18.28
N CYS A 184 0.46 -10.83 -18.13
CA CYS A 184 1.21 -10.85 -16.86
C CYS A 184 1.36 -9.46 -16.25
N HIS A 185 0.78 -8.42 -16.86
CA HIS A 185 0.78 -7.02 -16.43
C HIS A 185 2.17 -6.39 -16.19
N ARG A 186 3.25 -7.05 -16.63
CA ARG A 186 4.60 -6.48 -16.59
C ARG A 186 4.80 -5.50 -17.73
N ALA A 187 5.64 -4.49 -17.50
CA ALA A 187 6.02 -3.51 -18.51
C ALA A 187 6.60 -4.22 -19.74
N ILE A 188 6.20 -3.75 -20.92
CA ILE A 188 6.66 -4.28 -22.21
C ILE A 188 7.12 -3.14 -23.10
N ASP A 189 8.00 -3.45 -24.03
CA ASP A 189 8.35 -2.56 -25.12
C ASP A 189 7.31 -2.70 -26.25
N SER A 190 6.83 -1.59 -26.79
CA SER A 190 5.85 -1.57 -27.87
C SER A 190 6.34 -2.24 -29.18
N SER A 191 7.65 -2.45 -29.30
CA SER A 191 8.27 -3.16 -30.42
C SER A 191 8.20 -4.70 -30.30
N TRP A 192 7.85 -5.22 -29.12
CA TRP A 192 7.82 -6.67 -28.92
C TRP A 192 6.57 -7.29 -29.56
N LYS A 193 6.78 -8.40 -30.25
CA LYS A 193 5.69 -9.22 -30.80
C LYS A 193 5.11 -10.21 -29.78
N PHE A 194 5.92 -10.56 -28.79
CA PHE A 194 5.56 -11.47 -27.71
C PHE A 194 6.13 -10.92 -26.40
N CYS A 195 5.38 -11.06 -25.32
CA CYS A 195 5.86 -10.70 -24.01
C CYS A 195 7.06 -11.58 -23.61
N GLN A 196 8.20 -10.97 -23.30
CA GLN A 196 9.41 -11.69 -22.89
C GLN A 196 9.28 -12.31 -21.49
N HIS A 197 8.25 -11.92 -20.72
CA HIS A 197 8.01 -12.42 -19.37
C HIS A 197 7.08 -13.65 -19.32
N CYS A 198 6.02 -13.69 -20.14
CA CYS A 198 5.03 -14.77 -20.10
C CYS A 198 4.76 -15.43 -21.45
N GLY A 199 5.44 -15.01 -22.52
CA GLY A 199 5.30 -15.59 -23.85
C GLY A 199 4.01 -15.22 -24.60
N ARG A 200 3.11 -14.43 -24.00
CA ARG A 200 1.86 -14.02 -24.66
C ARG A 200 2.15 -13.15 -25.87
N LYS A 201 1.43 -13.40 -26.97
CA LYS A 201 1.43 -12.53 -28.14
C LYS A 201 0.83 -11.16 -27.76
N LEU A 202 1.51 -10.08 -28.17
CA LEU A 202 1.13 -8.69 -27.89
C LEU A 202 0.41 -8.07 -29.10
#